data_53e8a638c361c6d5ea671e09580d7df3
#
_entry.id   53e8a638c361c6d5ea671e09580d7df3
#
_cell.length_a   1.000
_cell.length_b   1.000
_cell.length_c   1.000
_cell.angle_alpha   90.00
_cell.angle_beta   90.00
_cell.angle_gamma   90.00
#
_symmetry.space_group_name_H-M   'P 1'
#
loop_
_entity.id
_entity.type
_entity.pdbx_description
1 polymer ?
#
loop_
_entity_poly.entity_id
_entity_poly.type
_entity_poly.pdbx_seq_one_letter_code
_entity_poly.pdbx_strand_id
1 'polypeptide(L)'
;MKKKLKIIGLIPTRLNSSRLPQKALLLIHKIPLVVHTYRRAKMSKKLDDVFICCDDKKIFKIAKKFGAKVIMTSKHHKNGTERINEAYKKLKKKYDIVIDIQGDEPLISPFHIDQVIKFHLKNLNSDIILPTLKIKVINNTNIVKVIKDKSNNVLYLSRGNIPFEFKKRVNFYNKHLSIVSFKPDSLEKFALSSKSPLEKVEDIELLRALEIGLKIKTLSLNGDSFSVDVPEDYDRASAAMINDKYFKLYK
;
A
#
# COMPACT_ATOMS: atom_id res chain seq x y z
N MET A 1 -30.84 -7.92 9.77
CA MET A 1 -29.59 -8.38 9.09
C MET A 1 -28.57 -7.27 9.11
N LYS A 2 -27.33 -7.50 9.58
CA LYS A 2 -26.24 -6.49 9.51
C LYS A 2 -25.90 -6.25 8.04
N LYS A 3 -25.94 -4.99 7.60
CA LYS A 3 -25.55 -4.58 6.23
C LYS A 3 -24.13 -5.08 5.95
N LYS A 4 -23.94 -5.83 4.85
CA LYS A 4 -22.60 -6.23 4.40
C LYS A 4 -21.82 -4.97 3.96
N LEU A 5 -20.71 -4.69 4.61
CA LEU A 5 -19.83 -3.58 4.25
C LEU A 5 -19.17 -3.84 2.90
N LYS A 6 -19.06 -2.80 2.08
CA LYS A 6 -18.44 -2.82 0.75
C LYS A 6 -17.01 -2.31 0.82
N ILE A 7 -16.08 -3.02 0.21
CA ILE A 7 -14.66 -2.77 0.33
C ILE A 7 -14.02 -2.68 -1.06
N ILE A 8 -13.23 -1.63 -1.28
CA ILE A 8 -12.55 -1.41 -2.56
C ILE A 8 -11.04 -1.41 -2.40
N GLY A 9 -10.33 -2.04 -3.33
CA GLY A 9 -8.89 -1.91 -3.51
C GLY A 9 -8.56 -0.88 -4.59
N LEU A 10 -7.73 0.09 -4.27
CA LEU A 10 -7.24 1.10 -5.19
C LEU A 10 -5.72 0.98 -5.29
N ILE A 11 -5.21 0.91 -6.52
CA ILE A 11 -3.80 0.70 -6.82
C ILE A 11 -3.25 1.96 -7.48
N PRO A 12 -2.65 2.89 -6.70
CA PRO A 12 -2.07 4.09 -7.27
C PRO A 12 -0.83 3.75 -8.08
N THR A 13 -0.71 4.39 -9.24
CA THR A 13 0.48 4.25 -10.09
C THR A 13 0.69 5.51 -10.93
N ARG A 14 1.94 5.78 -11.30
CA ARG A 14 2.33 6.89 -12.17
C ARG A 14 3.32 6.42 -13.22
N LEU A 15 3.33 7.10 -14.37
CA LEU A 15 4.24 6.76 -15.45
C LEU A 15 5.68 7.14 -15.09
N ASN A 16 5.85 8.35 -14.54
CA ASN A 16 7.16 8.89 -14.22
C ASN A 16 7.67 8.31 -12.91
N SER A 17 8.77 7.58 -12.97
CA SER A 17 9.53 7.08 -11.83
C SER A 17 10.99 7.43 -12.06
N SER A 18 11.62 8.14 -11.11
CA SER A 18 12.99 8.66 -11.26
C SER A 18 14.05 7.55 -11.20
N ARG A 19 13.91 6.61 -10.26
CA ARG A 19 14.89 5.54 -10.04
C ARG A 19 14.75 4.38 -11.04
N LEU A 20 13.56 4.13 -11.54
CA LEU A 20 13.27 3.05 -12.50
C LEU A 20 12.22 3.55 -13.50
N PRO A 21 12.65 4.09 -14.66
CA PRO A 21 11.75 4.74 -15.61
C PRO A 21 10.61 3.82 -16.07
N GLN A 22 9.39 4.37 -16.13
CA GLN A 22 8.18 3.66 -16.53
C GLN A 22 7.94 2.35 -15.74
N LYS A 23 8.39 2.29 -14.48
CA LYS A 23 8.34 1.13 -13.58
C LYS A 23 7.03 0.32 -13.68
N ALA A 24 5.89 1.00 -13.67
CA ALA A 24 4.57 0.36 -13.72
C ALA A 24 4.34 -0.53 -14.96
N LEU A 25 5.04 -0.25 -16.05
CA LEU A 25 4.91 -0.94 -17.33
C LEU A 25 6.03 -1.94 -17.62
N LEU A 26 7.04 -2.05 -16.77
CA LEU A 26 8.07 -3.07 -16.88
C LEU A 26 7.46 -4.47 -16.87
N LEU A 27 7.89 -5.31 -17.78
CA LEU A 27 7.32 -6.64 -17.95
C LEU A 27 8.05 -7.66 -17.08
N ILE A 28 7.37 -8.22 -16.11
CA ILE A 28 7.82 -9.43 -15.41
C ILE A 28 7.06 -10.60 -16.04
N HIS A 29 7.78 -11.57 -16.61
CA HIS A 29 7.20 -12.72 -17.32
C HIS A 29 6.08 -12.33 -18.30
N LYS A 30 6.33 -11.31 -19.16
CA LYS A 30 5.41 -10.79 -20.20
C LYS A 30 4.17 -10.05 -19.69
N ILE A 31 4.04 -9.82 -18.38
CA ILE A 31 2.92 -9.08 -17.75
C ILE A 31 3.47 -7.80 -17.12
N PRO A 32 2.84 -6.63 -17.33
CA PRO A 32 3.26 -5.38 -16.69
C PRO A 32 3.23 -5.47 -15.16
N LEU A 33 4.21 -4.85 -14.50
CA LEU A 33 4.39 -4.89 -13.04
C LEU A 33 3.09 -4.52 -12.30
N VAL A 34 2.44 -3.41 -12.66
CA VAL A 34 1.20 -2.97 -12.03
C VAL A 34 0.03 -3.96 -12.26
N VAL A 35 0.06 -4.72 -13.35
CA VAL A 35 -0.96 -5.73 -13.63
C VAL A 35 -0.79 -6.95 -12.73
N HIS A 36 0.44 -7.31 -12.36
CA HIS A 36 0.67 -8.34 -11.33
C HIS A 36 0.03 -7.94 -10.01
N THR A 37 0.28 -6.71 -9.54
CA THR A 37 -0.36 -6.18 -8.32
C THR A 37 -1.89 -6.23 -8.43
N TYR A 38 -2.45 -5.80 -9.56
CA TYR A 38 -3.89 -5.84 -9.81
C TYR A 38 -4.46 -7.27 -9.77
N ARG A 39 -3.85 -8.22 -10.48
CA ARG A 39 -4.31 -9.61 -10.51
C ARG A 39 -4.26 -10.25 -9.14
N ARG A 40 -3.23 -9.99 -8.35
CA ARG A 40 -3.12 -10.44 -6.96
C ARG A 40 -4.17 -9.81 -6.06
N ALA A 41 -4.39 -8.51 -6.16
CA ALA A 41 -5.46 -7.84 -5.41
C ALA A 41 -6.84 -8.43 -5.74
N LYS A 42 -7.09 -8.77 -7.00
CA LYS A 42 -8.32 -9.46 -7.45
C LYS A 42 -8.51 -10.85 -6.84
N MET A 43 -7.46 -11.50 -6.35
CA MET A 43 -7.56 -12.79 -5.66
C MET A 43 -7.98 -12.65 -4.18
N SER A 44 -8.02 -11.45 -3.64
CA SER A 44 -8.57 -11.21 -2.30
C SER A 44 -10.04 -11.63 -2.25
N LYS A 45 -10.40 -12.39 -1.22
CA LYS A 45 -11.78 -12.86 -0.99
C LYS A 45 -12.67 -11.80 -0.35
N LYS A 46 -12.08 -10.65 0.03
CA LYS A 46 -12.77 -9.60 0.79
C LYS A 46 -12.92 -8.27 0.05
N LEU A 47 -12.23 -8.10 -1.07
CA LEU A 47 -12.44 -6.94 -1.94
C LEU A 47 -13.66 -7.16 -2.84
N ASP A 48 -14.58 -6.21 -2.86
CA ASP A 48 -15.72 -6.22 -3.79
C ASP A 48 -15.32 -5.67 -5.17
N ASP A 49 -14.44 -4.67 -5.21
CA ASP A 49 -13.90 -4.09 -6.44
C ASP A 49 -12.41 -3.76 -6.30
N VAL A 50 -11.69 -3.78 -7.44
CA VAL A 50 -10.29 -3.37 -7.53
C VAL A 50 -10.10 -2.50 -8.77
N PHE A 51 -9.35 -1.39 -8.64
CA PHE A 51 -9.01 -0.51 -9.75
C PHE A 51 -7.55 -0.09 -9.70
N ILE A 52 -6.93 0.02 -10.87
CA ILE A 52 -5.66 0.75 -11.05
C ILE A 52 -5.99 2.24 -11.20
N CYS A 53 -5.34 3.10 -10.42
CA CYS A 53 -5.50 4.56 -10.47
C CYS A 53 -4.25 5.18 -11.09
N CYS A 54 -4.32 5.61 -12.35
CA CYS A 54 -3.14 6.04 -13.11
C CYS A 54 -3.28 7.46 -13.65
N ASP A 55 -2.14 8.08 -13.91
CA ASP A 55 -2.02 9.45 -14.42
C ASP A 55 -1.73 9.55 -15.92
N ASP A 56 -1.54 8.42 -16.59
CA ASP A 56 -1.12 8.42 -17.98
C ASP A 56 -1.93 7.47 -18.86
N LYS A 57 -2.23 7.94 -20.09
CA LYS A 57 -2.98 7.17 -21.09
C LYS A 57 -2.26 5.88 -21.51
N LYS A 58 -0.92 5.82 -21.43
CA LYS A 58 -0.14 4.63 -21.77
C LYS A 58 -0.41 3.52 -20.75
N ILE A 59 -0.35 3.85 -19.45
CA ILE A 59 -0.71 2.90 -18.38
C ILE A 59 -2.17 2.46 -18.55
N PHE A 60 -3.08 3.41 -18.76
CA PHE A 60 -4.50 3.12 -18.94
C PHE A 60 -4.74 2.10 -20.06
N LYS A 61 -4.21 2.37 -21.27
CA LYS A 61 -4.39 1.49 -22.44
C LYS A 61 -3.80 0.10 -22.20
N ILE A 62 -2.58 0.02 -21.67
CA ILE A 62 -1.90 -1.24 -21.41
C ILE A 62 -2.64 -2.05 -20.35
N ALA A 63 -2.96 -1.45 -19.20
CA ALA A 63 -3.66 -2.15 -18.13
C ALA A 63 -5.06 -2.66 -18.57
N LYS A 64 -5.79 -1.87 -19.38
CA LYS A 64 -7.06 -2.28 -20.01
C LYS A 64 -6.88 -3.49 -20.93
N LYS A 65 -5.82 -3.53 -21.74
CA LYS A 65 -5.51 -4.69 -22.60
C LYS A 65 -5.33 -5.98 -21.81
N PHE A 66 -4.83 -5.88 -20.56
CA PHE A 66 -4.72 -7.01 -19.63
C PHE A 66 -5.97 -7.25 -18.77
N GLY A 67 -7.12 -6.63 -19.10
CA GLY A 67 -8.40 -6.82 -18.43
C GLY A 67 -8.56 -6.09 -17.10
N ALA A 68 -7.67 -5.15 -16.76
CA ALA A 68 -7.78 -4.41 -15.52
C ALA A 68 -8.87 -3.33 -15.59
N LYS A 69 -9.57 -3.10 -14.46
CA LYS A 69 -10.39 -1.91 -14.26
C LYS A 69 -9.46 -0.74 -13.93
N VAL A 70 -9.61 0.38 -14.65
CA VAL A 70 -8.69 1.52 -14.54
C VAL A 70 -9.46 2.81 -14.40
N ILE A 71 -8.97 3.70 -13.53
CA ILE A 71 -9.46 5.07 -13.33
C ILE A 71 -8.32 6.04 -13.68
N MET A 72 -8.59 6.99 -14.58
CA MET A 72 -7.67 8.10 -14.86
C MET A 72 -7.77 9.14 -13.75
N THR A 73 -6.60 9.59 -13.27
CA THR A 73 -6.45 10.62 -12.24
C THR A 73 -5.49 11.71 -12.71
N SER A 74 -5.47 12.83 -12.00
CA SER A 74 -4.58 13.95 -12.28
C SER A 74 -3.10 13.54 -12.21
N LYS A 75 -2.26 14.18 -13.03
CA LYS A 75 -0.81 14.10 -12.98
C LYS A 75 -0.20 14.87 -11.79
N HIS A 76 -0.98 15.78 -11.20
CA HIS A 76 -0.48 16.74 -10.20
C HIS A 76 -0.48 16.21 -8.77
N HIS A 77 -0.98 14.99 -8.54
CA HIS A 77 -0.91 14.37 -7.22
C HIS A 77 0.52 14.15 -6.78
N LYS A 78 0.82 14.58 -5.56
CA LYS A 78 2.16 14.49 -4.96
C LYS A 78 2.48 13.07 -4.48
N ASN A 79 1.45 12.29 -4.15
CA ASN A 79 1.59 10.94 -3.58
C ASN A 79 0.46 10.00 -4.01
N GLY A 80 0.57 8.73 -3.59
CA GLY A 80 -0.41 7.69 -3.88
C GLY A 80 -1.75 7.92 -3.21
N THR A 81 -1.74 8.38 -1.97
CA THR A 81 -2.96 8.58 -1.17
C THR A 81 -3.86 9.68 -1.73
N GLU A 82 -3.29 10.80 -2.18
CA GLU A 82 -4.05 11.84 -2.89
C GLU A 82 -4.68 11.30 -4.18
N ARG A 83 -3.94 10.48 -4.93
CA ARG A 83 -4.41 9.85 -6.17
C ARG A 83 -5.59 8.91 -5.95
N ILE A 84 -5.53 8.05 -4.93
CA ILE A 84 -6.65 7.14 -4.64
C ILE A 84 -7.86 7.89 -4.11
N ASN A 85 -7.69 9.01 -3.42
CA ASN A 85 -8.81 9.86 -3.00
C ASN A 85 -9.56 10.44 -4.21
N GLU A 86 -8.84 10.99 -5.21
CA GLU A 86 -9.48 11.45 -6.46
C GLU A 86 -10.18 10.29 -7.17
N ALA A 87 -9.52 9.13 -7.27
CA ALA A 87 -10.10 7.96 -7.90
C ALA A 87 -11.38 7.51 -7.17
N TYR A 88 -11.37 7.50 -5.84
CA TYR A 88 -12.54 7.17 -5.03
C TYR A 88 -13.70 8.15 -5.28
N LYS A 89 -13.43 9.45 -5.33
CA LYS A 89 -14.45 10.48 -5.62
C LYS A 89 -15.07 10.35 -7.02
N LYS A 90 -14.34 9.84 -7.99
CA LYS A 90 -14.86 9.58 -9.35
C LYS A 90 -15.81 8.39 -9.43
N LEU A 91 -15.85 7.53 -8.40
CA LEU A 91 -16.73 6.38 -8.37
C LEU A 91 -18.14 6.79 -7.97
N LYS A 92 -19.14 6.33 -8.73
CA LYS A 92 -20.56 6.54 -8.39
C LYS A 92 -21.02 5.67 -7.20
N LYS A 93 -20.29 4.58 -6.91
CA LYS A 93 -20.61 3.62 -5.86
C LYS A 93 -19.86 3.98 -4.58
N LYS A 94 -20.57 4.00 -3.45
CA LYS A 94 -19.96 4.20 -2.13
C LYS A 94 -19.42 2.87 -1.58
N TYR A 95 -18.27 2.95 -0.91
CA TYR A 95 -17.63 1.86 -0.18
C TYR A 95 -17.41 2.27 1.26
N ASP A 96 -17.40 1.32 2.17
CA ASP A 96 -17.25 1.55 3.60
C ASP A 96 -15.76 1.55 4.03
N ILE A 97 -14.91 0.86 3.25
CA ILE A 97 -13.45 0.81 3.46
C ILE A 97 -12.73 0.92 2.11
N VAL A 98 -11.64 1.67 2.08
CA VAL A 98 -10.72 1.83 0.94
C VAL A 98 -9.37 1.21 1.32
N ILE A 99 -8.89 0.29 0.50
CA ILE A 99 -7.56 -0.31 0.64
C ILE A 99 -6.64 0.31 -0.40
N ASP A 100 -5.63 1.04 0.07
CA ASP A 100 -4.48 1.44 -0.74
C ASP A 100 -3.55 0.24 -0.91
N ILE A 101 -3.25 -0.14 -2.13
CA ILE A 101 -2.36 -1.24 -2.48
C ILE A 101 -1.31 -0.68 -3.41
N GLN A 102 -0.07 -0.54 -2.94
CA GLN A 102 0.98 0.10 -3.74
C GLN A 102 1.26 -0.65 -5.04
N GLY A 103 1.22 0.09 -6.16
CA GLY A 103 1.28 -0.47 -7.51
C GLY A 103 2.63 -1.08 -7.91
N ASP A 104 3.65 -0.91 -7.07
CA ASP A 104 5.00 -1.40 -7.24
C ASP A 104 5.35 -2.66 -6.43
N GLU A 105 4.34 -3.30 -5.84
CA GLU A 105 4.50 -4.59 -5.15
C GLU A 105 3.91 -5.76 -5.95
N PRO A 106 4.60 -6.26 -6.98
CA PRO A 106 4.07 -7.31 -7.86
C PRO A 106 3.92 -8.67 -7.16
N LEU A 107 4.51 -8.82 -5.98
CA LEU A 107 4.44 -10.04 -5.15
C LEU A 107 3.50 -9.88 -3.95
N ILE A 108 2.68 -8.83 -3.91
CA ILE A 108 1.73 -8.59 -2.81
C ILE A 108 0.87 -9.82 -2.53
N SER A 109 0.67 -10.16 -1.25
CA SER A 109 -0.11 -11.34 -0.87
C SER A 109 -1.61 -11.01 -0.79
N PRO A 110 -2.48 -11.69 -1.54
CA PRO A 110 -3.94 -11.57 -1.38
C PRO A 110 -4.40 -11.89 0.05
N PHE A 111 -3.71 -12.81 0.71
CA PHE A 111 -3.97 -13.16 2.10
C PHE A 111 -3.70 -11.99 3.06
N HIS A 112 -2.62 -11.21 2.85
CA HIS A 112 -2.35 -10.02 3.64
C HIS A 112 -3.45 -8.97 3.47
N ILE A 113 -3.93 -8.76 2.25
CA ILE A 113 -5.06 -7.86 1.98
C ILE A 113 -6.29 -8.30 2.79
N ASP A 114 -6.62 -9.59 2.76
CA ASP A 114 -7.76 -10.14 3.51
C ASP A 114 -7.59 -9.99 5.03
N GLN A 115 -6.38 -10.14 5.56
CA GLN A 115 -6.09 -9.96 6.99
C GLN A 115 -6.24 -8.49 7.42
N VAL A 116 -5.75 -7.54 6.62
CA VAL A 116 -5.90 -6.11 6.88
C VAL A 116 -7.37 -5.71 6.92
N ILE A 117 -8.15 -6.16 5.93
CA ILE A 117 -9.59 -5.91 5.88
C ILE A 117 -10.29 -6.51 7.11
N LYS A 118 -10.01 -7.77 7.42
CA LYS A 118 -10.60 -8.46 8.57
C LYS A 118 -10.27 -7.75 9.89
N PHE A 119 -9.07 -7.22 10.02
CA PHE A 119 -8.65 -6.47 11.20
C PHE A 119 -9.35 -5.11 11.26
N HIS A 120 -9.49 -4.37 10.14
CA HIS A 120 -10.21 -3.10 10.12
C HIS A 120 -11.68 -3.27 10.49
N LEU A 121 -12.33 -4.31 9.95
CA LEU A 121 -13.74 -4.62 10.28
C LEU A 121 -13.97 -4.92 11.76
N LYS A 122 -12.94 -5.36 12.50
CA LYS A 122 -12.98 -5.56 13.95
C LYS A 122 -12.61 -4.30 14.75
N ASN A 123 -12.04 -3.28 14.11
CA ASN A 123 -11.52 -2.07 14.72
C ASN A 123 -12.08 -0.81 14.02
N LEU A 124 -13.40 -0.76 13.84
CA LEU A 124 -14.07 0.35 13.12
C LEU A 124 -13.98 1.72 13.82
N ASN A 125 -13.48 1.79 15.04
CA ASN A 125 -13.11 3.04 15.72
C ASN A 125 -11.75 3.60 15.29
N SER A 126 -10.95 2.85 14.54
CA SER A 126 -9.70 3.31 13.93
C SER A 126 -9.97 3.94 12.58
N ASP A 127 -9.21 4.96 12.21
CA ASP A 127 -9.30 5.67 10.93
C ASP A 127 -8.52 4.95 9.85
N ILE A 128 -7.36 4.39 10.25
CA ILE A 128 -6.40 3.74 9.36
C ILE A 128 -5.93 2.44 10.00
N ILE A 129 -5.77 1.41 9.18
CA ILE A 129 -5.04 0.19 9.56
C ILE A 129 -3.78 0.09 8.71
N LEU A 130 -2.65 -0.01 9.40
CA LEU A 130 -1.32 -0.13 8.84
C LEU A 130 -0.70 -1.47 9.26
N PRO A 131 -0.59 -2.48 8.38
CA PRO A 131 0.08 -3.73 8.73
C PRO A 131 1.59 -3.59 8.80
N THR A 132 2.22 -4.44 9.61
CA THR A 132 3.67 -4.53 9.73
C THR A 132 4.16 -5.95 9.56
N LEU A 133 5.39 -6.09 9.07
CA LEU A 133 6.16 -7.33 9.08
C LEU A 133 7.32 -7.21 10.06
N LYS A 134 7.59 -8.28 10.80
CA LYS A 134 8.81 -8.36 11.60
C LYS A 134 10.00 -8.65 10.69
N ILE A 135 11.02 -7.82 10.79
CA ILE A 135 12.28 -7.99 10.05
C ILE A 135 13.46 -8.04 11.02
N LYS A 136 14.55 -8.69 10.60
CA LYS A 136 15.82 -8.62 11.33
C LYS A 136 16.27 -7.16 11.47
N VAL A 137 17.03 -6.89 12.53
CA VAL A 137 17.64 -5.58 12.71
C VAL A 137 18.59 -5.30 11.54
N ILE A 138 18.32 -4.22 10.81
CA ILE A 138 19.09 -3.81 9.65
C ILE A 138 19.15 -2.28 9.57
N ASN A 139 20.31 -1.74 9.23
CA ASN A 139 20.48 -0.33 8.96
C ASN A 139 20.12 -0.04 7.49
N ASN A 140 18.84 0.29 7.24
CA ASN A 140 18.35 0.61 5.91
C ASN A 140 17.26 1.69 6.01
N THR A 141 17.55 2.88 5.50
CA THR A 141 16.67 4.05 5.51
C THR A 141 15.52 3.95 4.50
N ASN A 142 15.58 3.04 3.53
CA ASN A 142 14.45 2.76 2.63
C ASN A 142 13.32 1.99 3.33
N ILE A 143 13.61 1.37 4.47
CA ILE A 143 12.63 0.64 5.26
C ILE A 143 12.07 1.56 6.35
N VAL A 144 10.78 1.81 6.28
CA VAL A 144 10.05 2.54 7.33
C VAL A 144 9.77 1.61 8.50
N LYS A 145 10.23 1.99 9.70
CA LYS A 145 9.98 1.28 10.96
C LYS A 145 8.78 1.90 11.65
N VAL A 146 8.00 1.07 12.33
CA VAL A 146 6.76 1.45 13.01
C VAL A 146 6.88 1.16 14.50
N ILE A 147 6.67 2.17 15.32
CA ILE A 147 6.54 2.04 16.78
C ILE A 147 5.07 2.04 17.14
N LYS A 148 4.68 1.13 18.03
CA LYS A 148 3.31 0.97 18.50
C LYS A 148 3.24 0.80 20.01
N ASP A 149 2.09 1.15 20.59
CA ASP A 149 1.78 0.86 21.98
C ASP A 149 1.33 -0.60 22.20
N LYS A 150 1.03 -0.94 23.47
CA LYS A 150 0.51 -2.27 23.85
C LYS A 150 -0.87 -2.59 23.24
N SER A 151 -1.64 -1.57 22.89
CA SER A 151 -2.96 -1.67 22.26
C SER A 151 -2.90 -1.70 20.72
N ASN A 152 -1.68 -1.76 20.18
CA ASN A 152 -1.39 -1.69 18.74
C ASN A 152 -1.75 -0.35 18.07
N ASN A 153 -1.86 0.75 18.81
CA ASN A 153 -1.92 2.07 18.19
C ASN A 153 -0.52 2.47 17.72
N VAL A 154 -0.42 3.02 16.51
CA VAL A 154 0.85 3.54 15.99
C VAL A 154 1.20 4.81 16.74
N LEU A 155 2.42 4.84 17.31
CA LEU A 155 2.96 6.00 18.02
C LEU A 155 3.83 6.85 17.10
N TYR A 156 4.64 6.20 16.24
CA TYR A 156 5.53 6.89 15.32
C TYR A 156 5.98 6.00 14.18
N LEU A 157 6.40 6.64 13.07
CA LEU A 157 7.04 5.99 11.92
C LEU A 157 8.35 6.71 11.62
N SER A 158 9.42 5.95 11.31
CA SER A 158 10.72 6.55 10.98
C SER A 158 11.51 5.70 9.97
N ARG A 159 12.33 6.40 9.18
CA ARG A 159 13.39 5.75 8.38
C ARG A 159 14.62 5.42 9.23
N GLY A 160 14.80 6.10 10.36
CA GLY A 160 15.81 5.79 11.34
C GLY A 160 15.57 4.46 12.05
N ASN A 161 16.56 3.95 12.75
CA ASN A 161 16.42 2.75 13.57
C ASN A 161 15.77 3.13 14.90
N ILE A 162 14.49 2.78 15.05
CA ILE A 162 13.69 3.02 16.24
C ILE A 162 13.05 1.72 16.74
N PRO A 163 12.97 1.54 18.11
CA PRO A 163 13.46 2.42 19.15
C PRO A 163 14.99 2.47 19.20
N PHE A 164 15.56 3.56 19.76
CA PHE A 164 16.99 3.64 20.00
C PHE A 164 17.41 2.67 21.10
N GLU A 165 18.49 1.91 20.86
CA GLU A 165 18.95 0.80 21.72
C GLU A 165 19.86 1.30 22.87
N PHE A 166 19.36 2.18 23.74
CA PHE A 166 20.18 2.75 24.81
C PHE A 166 20.56 1.74 25.89
N LYS A 167 19.58 0.97 26.42
CA LYS A 167 19.83 -0.02 27.49
C LYS A 167 19.77 -1.47 27.01
N LYS A 168 18.97 -1.75 25.98
CA LYS A 168 18.73 -3.10 25.52
C LYS A 168 18.61 -3.16 24.00
N ARG A 169 19.24 -4.16 23.40
CA ARG A 169 19.11 -4.43 21.97
C ARG A 169 17.71 -4.90 21.62
N VAL A 170 17.20 -4.50 20.47
CA VAL A 170 15.96 -5.02 19.91
C VAL A 170 16.27 -6.27 19.07
N ASN A 171 15.36 -7.23 19.10
CA ASN A 171 15.51 -8.48 18.33
C ASN A 171 15.00 -8.32 16.87
N PHE A 172 14.11 -7.36 16.63
CA PHE A 172 13.48 -7.12 15.32
C PHE A 172 12.90 -5.71 15.26
N TYR A 173 12.73 -5.23 14.03
CA TYR A 173 11.92 -4.04 13.75
C TYR A 173 10.57 -4.43 13.15
N ASN A 174 9.55 -3.59 13.34
CA ASN A 174 8.28 -3.68 12.62
C ASN A 174 8.40 -2.83 11.35
N LYS A 175 8.55 -3.48 10.20
CA LYS A 175 8.57 -2.84 8.88
C LYS A 175 7.15 -2.51 8.44
N HIS A 176 6.91 -1.30 7.97
CA HIS A 176 5.68 -0.91 7.26
C HIS A 176 5.45 -1.80 6.02
N LEU A 177 4.24 -2.30 5.87
CA LEU A 177 3.82 -3.04 4.67
C LEU A 177 2.91 -2.14 3.82
N SER A 178 3.13 -2.10 2.52
CA SER A 178 2.49 -1.20 1.55
C SER A 178 1.04 -1.58 1.20
N ILE A 179 0.27 -1.97 2.21
CA ILE A 179 -1.18 -2.12 2.18
C ILE A 179 -1.75 -1.26 3.29
N VAL A 180 -2.48 -0.20 2.96
CA VAL A 180 -3.05 0.68 3.99
C VAL A 180 -4.56 0.71 3.83
N SER A 181 -5.29 0.50 4.93
CA SER A 181 -6.75 0.53 4.92
C SER A 181 -7.24 1.83 5.55
N PHE A 182 -8.14 2.52 4.85
CA PHE A 182 -8.71 3.80 5.26
C PHE A 182 -10.23 3.70 5.40
N LYS A 183 -10.80 4.47 6.33
CA LYS A 183 -12.17 4.93 6.18
C LYS A 183 -12.23 6.01 5.10
N PRO A 184 -13.30 6.09 4.29
CA PRO A 184 -13.41 7.11 3.24
C PRO A 184 -13.23 8.54 3.74
N ASP A 185 -13.88 8.90 4.85
CA ASP A 185 -13.80 10.25 5.43
C ASP A 185 -12.38 10.58 5.93
N SER A 186 -11.68 9.57 6.48
CA SER A 186 -10.29 9.72 6.93
C SER A 186 -9.33 9.85 5.75
N LEU A 187 -9.58 9.13 4.65
CA LEU A 187 -8.83 9.28 3.40
C LEU A 187 -9.00 10.68 2.82
N GLU A 188 -10.22 11.21 2.80
CA GLU A 188 -10.49 12.56 2.34
C GLU A 188 -9.82 13.61 3.22
N LYS A 189 -9.98 13.51 4.57
CA LYS A 189 -9.33 14.41 5.53
C LYS A 189 -7.81 14.43 5.33
N PHE A 190 -7.20 13.27 5.14
CA PHE A 190 -5.77 13.16 4.85
C PHE A 190 -5.40 13.86 3.53
N ALA A 191 -6.11 13.57 2.45
CA ALA A 191 -5.80 14.09 1.11
C ALA A 191 -5.99 15.61 0.98
N LEU A 192 -6.88 16.20 1.78
CA LEU A 192 -7.11 17.65 1.83
C LEU A 192 -6.13 18.38 2.75
N SER A 193 -5.38 17.67 3.59
CA SER A 193 -4.41 18.29 4.49
C SER A 193 -3.08 18.58 3.78
N SER A 194 -2.43 19.67 4.17
CA SER A 194 -1.08 20.01 3.70
C SER A 194 -0.03 19.06 4.28
N LYS A 195 1.12 18.91 3.60
CA LYS A 195 2.27 18.19 4.14
C LYS A 195 2.66 18.73 5.52
N SER A 196 2.70 17.83 6.49
CA SER A 196 3.02 18.15 7.88
C SER A 196 4.54 18.28 8.11
N PRO A 197 4.98 18.89 9.24
CA PRO A 197 6.39 19.03 9.55
C PRO A 197 7.15 17.70 9.57
N LEU A 198 6.64 16.68 10.26
CA LEU A 198 7.32 15.38 10.35
C LEU A 198 7.34 14.65 9.00
N GLU A 199 6.24 14.73 8.21
CA GLU A 199 6.23 14.20 6.86
C GLU A 199 7.32 14.82 5.97
N LYS A 200 7.56 16.14 6.10
CA LYS A 200 8.60 16.82 5.33
C LYS A 200 10.02 16.36 5.67
N VAL A 201 10.25 16.00 6.93
CA VAL A 201 11.56 15.54 7.41
C VAL A 201 11.82 14.09 7.03
N GLU A 202 10.87 13.19 7.30
CA GLU A 202 11.03 11.75 7.14
C GLU A 202 10.62 11.25 5.74
N ASP A 203 9.89 12.07 4.95
CA ASP A 203 9.24 11.69 3.69
C ASP A 203 8.37 10.44 3.84
N ILE A 204 7.56 10.42 4.92
CA ILE A 204 6.60 9.36 5.26
C ILE A 204 5.21 9.96 5.37
N GLU A 205 4.33 9.67 4.39
CA GLU A 205 2.97 10.23 4.30
C GLU A 205 2.15 10.03 5.57
N LEU A 206 2.22 8.86 6.19
CA LEU A 206 1.41 8.52 7.36
C LEU A 206 1.77 9.28 8.64
N LEU A 207 2.91 9.99 8.68
CA LEU A 207 3.20 10.95 9.76
C LEU A 207 2.20 12.09 9.74
N ARG A 208 1.82 12.60 8.54
CA ARG A 208 0.74 13.58 8.41
C ARG A 208 -0.57 13.10 9.03
N ALA A 209 -0.92 11.81 8.80
CA ALA A 209 -2.12 11.25 9.39
C ALA A 209 -2.10 11.31 10.92
N LEU A 210 -0.96 11.01 11.55
CA LEU A 210 -0.79 11.13 13.01
C LEU A 210 -0.90 12.60 13.47
N GLU A 211 -0.23 13.52 12.78
CA GLU A 211 -0.18 14.95 13.14
C GLU A 211 -1.56 15.64 13.01
N ILE A 212 -2.43 15.17 12.10
CA ILE A 212 -3.81 15.68 12.00
C ILE A 212 -4.82 14.92 12.87
N GLY A 213 -4.32 14.05 13.77
CA GLY A 213 -5.11 13.36 14.78
C GLY A 213 -5.91 12.15 14.28
N LEU A 214 -5.52 11.54 13.15
CA LEU A 214 -6.12 10.27 12.70
C LEU A 214 -5.60 9.11 13.54
N LYS A 215 -6.50 8.22 13.93
CA LYS A 215 -6.18 7.03 14.72
C LYS A 215 -5.69 5.90 13.84
N ILE A 216 -4.39 5.60 13.92
CA ILE A 216 -3.76 4.51 13.17
C ILE A 216 -3.56 3.31 14.09
N LYS A 217 -4.12 2.16 13.70
CA LYS A 217 -3.83 0.87 14.35
C LYS A 217 -3.00 -0.01 13.44
N THR A 218 -2.19 -0.87 14.05
CA THR A 218 -1.36 -1.83 13.31
C THR A 218 -1.66 -3.27 13.68
N LEU A 219 -1.40 -4.18 12.75
CA LEU A 219 -1.34 -5.62 13.01
C LEU A 219 -0.02 -6.17 12.46
N SER A 220 0.56 -7.13 13.16
CA SER A 220 1.74 -7.83 12.66
C SER A 220 1.31 -8.99 11.78
N LEU A 221 1.88 -9.06 10.58
CA LEU A 221 1.70 -10.15 9.62
C LEU A 221 3.00 -10.95 9.50
N ASN A 222 2.91 -12.16 8.95
CA ASN A 222 4.04 -13.03 8.66
C ASN A 222 4.26 -13.11 7.15
N GLY A 223 5.49 -13.35 6.72
CA GLY A 223 5.87 -13.45 5.32
C GLY A 223 6.85 -12.38 4.90
N ASP A 224 7.04 -12.23 3.61
CA ASP A 224 7.88 -11.17 3.01
C ASP A 224 7.08 -10.40 1.96
N SER A 225 7.41 -9.13 1.81
CA SER A 225 6.93 -8.27 0.74
C SER A 225 7.92 -7.14 0.54
N PHE A 226 8.14 -6.76 -0.71
CA PHE A 226 9.00 -5.65 -1.07
C PHE A 226 8.52 -4.94 -2.32
N SER A 227 8.76 -3.64 -2.38
CA SER A 227 8.53 -2.84 -3.56
C SER A 227 9.67 -3.01 -4.57
N VAL A 228 9.35 -2.87 -5.82
CA VAL A 228 10.34 -2.78 -6.91
C VAL A 228 10.65 -1.30 -7.12
N ASP A 229 11.80 -0.85 -6.65
CA ASP A 229 12.21 0.56 -6.68
C ASP A 229 13.47 0.83 -7.51
N VAL A 230 14.33 -0.15 -7.63
CA VAL A 230 15.58 -0.13 -8.37
C VAL A 230 15.70 -1.38 -9.25
N PRO A 231 16.65 -1.43 -10.23
CA PRO A 231 16.80 -2.59 -11.10
C PRO A 231 17.00 -3.91 -10.36
N GLU A 232 17.74 -3.90 -9.26
CA GLU A 232 18.00 -5.09 -8.44
C GLU A 232 16.71 -5.67 -7.81
N ASP A 233 15.80 -4.81 -7.42
CA ASP A 233 14.47 -5.24 -6.93
C ASP A 233 13.65 -5.89 -8.05
N TYR A 234 13.76 -5.37 -9.28
CA TYR A 234 13.08 -5.92 -10.43
C TYR A 234 13.58 -7.35 -10.74
N ASP A 235 14.90 -7.56 -10.75
CA ASP A 235 15.50 -8.88 -10.99
C ASP A 235 15.10 -9.86 -9.88
N ARG A 236 15.15 -9.41 -8.62
CA ARG A 236 14.68 -10.17 -7.46
C ARG A 236 13.20 -10.54 -7.56
N ALA A 237 12.34 -9.62 -7.96
CA ALA A 237 10.92 -9.88 -8.14
C ALA A 237 10.65 -10.86 -9.27
N SER A 238 11.36 -10.72 -10.40
CA SER A 238 11.25 -11.62 -11.54
C SER A 238 11.65 -13.05 -11.17
N ALA A 239 12.78 -13.23 -10.47
CA ALA A 239 13.24 -14.54 -10.00
C ALA A 239 12.26 -15.16 -8.99
N ALA A 240 11.81 -14.39 -7.99
CA ALA A 240 10.88 -14.87 -6.97
C ALA A 240 9.53 -15.30 -7.55
N MET A 241 9.11 -14.69 -8.66
CA MET A 241 7.81 -14.99 -9.29
C MET A 241 7.78 -16.37 -9.96
N ILE A 242 8.91 -16.92 -10.39
CA ILE A 242 8.98 -18.23 -11.07
C ILE A 242 8.32 -19.34 -10.23
N ASN A 243 8.61 -19.36 -8.93
CA ASN A 243 8.11 -20.37 -8.00
C ASN A 243 6.89 -19.89 -7.19
N ASP A 244 6.38 -18.71 -7.48
CA ASP A 244 5.29 -18.13 -6.70
C ASP A 244 3.95 -18.84 -6.98
N LYS A 245 3.29 -19.26 -5.92
CA LYS A 245 2.01 -19.99 -6.00
C LYS A 245 0.86 -19.19 -6.63
N TYR A 246 0.84 -17.87 -6.40
CA TYR A 246 -0.20 -17.02 -6.95
C TYR A 246 0.03 -16.71 -8.42
N PHE A 247 1.29 -16.54 -8.84
CA PHE A 247 1.60 -16.33 -10.26
C PHE A 247 1.13 -17.50 -11.12
N LYS A 248 1.27 -18.73 -10.65
CA LYS A 248 0.80 -19.94 -11.37
C LYS A 248 -0.71 -19.94 -11.67
N LEU A 249 -1.50 -19.16 -10.90
CA LEU A 249 -2.95 -19.07 -11.06
C LEU A 249 -3.41 -18.04 -12.10
N TYR A 250 -2.51 -17.16 -12.58
CA TYR A 250 -2.90 -16.10 -13.51
C TYR A 250 -1.88 -15.80 -14.63
N LYS A 251 -0.82 -16.61 -14.76
CA LYS A 251 0.17 -16.49 -15.82
C LYS A 251 -0.42 -16.73 -17.21
#